data_de3b9b822628d9a40474a4f4834c9b7b
#
_entry.id   de3b9b822628d9a40474a4f4834c9b7b
#
_cell.length_a   1.000
_cell.length_b   1.000
_cell.length_c   1.000
_cell.angle_alpha   90.00
_cell.angle_beta   90.00
_cell.angle_gamma   90.00
#
_symmetry.space_group_name_H-M   'P 1'
#
loop_
_entity.id
_entity.type
_entity.pdbx_description
1 polymer ?
#
loop_
_entity_poly.entity_id
_entity_poly.type
_entity_poly.pdbx_seq_one_letter_code
_entity_poly.pdbx_strand_id
1 'polypeptide(L)'
;MKRMNVLFTHTYFLQEDPKEQKINKPYPPLGLLYLSAWLEQNGYDNEVFDATFSNPRAQEAYILQFQPKVIAVYANLINKLNVIRLLRFIRSQRSLDDCLIVLGGPDVTYNVENYLAIGADVLIIGEGEQSMLEVVQAH
;
A
#
# COMPACT_ATOMS: atom_id res chain seq x y z
N MET A 1 -6.39 21.93 -3.12
CA MET A 1 -5.30 21.19 -2.43
C MET A 1 -4.60 20.26 -3.41
N LYS A 2 -3.28 20.26 -3.39
CA LYS A 2 -2.50 19.41 -4.29
C LYS A 2 -2.62 17.95 -3.86
N ARG A 3 -2.92 17.07 -4.81
CA ARG A 3 -2.99 15.64 -4.54
C ARG A 3 -1.58 15.05 -4.33
N MET A 4 -1.50 14.07 -3.44
CA MET A 4 -0.28 13.29 -3.25
C MET A 4 -0.02 12.44 -4.50
N ASN A 5 1.24 12.33 -4.94
CA ASN A 5 1.57 11.52 -6.11
C ASN A 5 1.49 10.01 -5.79
N VAL A 6 2.30 9.55 -4.86
CA VAL A 6 2.40 8.12 -4.54
C VAL A 6 2.38 7.93 -3.03
N LEU A 7 1.54 7.02 -2.56
CA LEU A 7 1.51 6.57 -1.18
C LEU A 7 1.93 5.10 -1.14
N PHE A 8 2.96 4.80 -0.35
CA PHE A 8 3.31 3.43 0.01
C PHE A 8 2.72 3.10 1.37
N THR A 9 2.05 1.96 1.50
CA THR A 9 1.49 1.55 2.77
C THR A 9 1.38 0.03 2.88
N HIS A 10 1.01 -0.44 4.05
CA HIS A 10 0.69 -1.82 4.34
C HIS A 10 -0.49 -1.85 5.31
N THR A 11 -1.00 -3.04 5.60
CA THR A 11 -2.17 -3.18 6.46
C THR A 11 -1.90 -4.04 7.69
N TYR A 12 -0.65 -4.09 8.14
CA TYR A 12 -0.34 -4.71 9.42
C TYR A 12 -0.55 -3.72 10.55
N PHE A 13 -1.51 -4.03 11.42
CA PHE A 13 -1.82 -3.19 12.58
C PHE A 13 -1.46 -3.96 13.85
N LEU A 14 -0.48 -3.46 14.60
CA LEU A 14 -0.01 -4.11 15.81
C LEU A 14 -1.14 -4.36 16.81
N GLN A 15 -2.09 -3.44 16.91
CA GLN A 15 -3.24 -3.58 17.82
C GLN A 15 -4.12 -4.78 17.50
N GLU A 16 -4.03 -5.35 16.30
CA GLU A 16 -4.78 -6.53 15.88
C GLU A 16 -3.98 -7.82 16.06
N ASP A 17 -2.75 -7.74 16.58
CA ASP A 17 -1.86 -8.88 16.74
C ASP A 17 -1.46 -9.06 18.22
N PRO A 18 -2.19 -9.89 18.98
CA PRO A 18 -1.93 -10.05 20.42
C PRO A 18 -0.54 -10.59 20.76
N LYS A 19 0.04 -11.41 19.90
CA LYS A 19 1.37 -11.97 20.13
C LYS A 19 2.45 -10.90 20.04
N GLU A 20 2.39 -10.09 18.99
CA GLU A 20 3.37 -9.02 18.76
C GLU A 20 3.20 -7.88 19.75
N GLN A 21 1.99 -7.63 20.23
CA GLN A 21 1.74 -6.65 21.29
C GLN A 21 2.52 -6.97 22.57
N LYS A 22 2.65 -8.25 22.92
CA LYS A 22 3.40 -8.67 24.10
C LYS A 22 4.89 -8.39 23.96
N ILE A 23 5.43 -8.59 22.77
CA ILE A 23 6.83 -8.38 22.46
C ILE A 23 7.12 -6.88 22.25
N ASN A 24 6.18 -6.19 21.63
CA ASN A 24 6.25 -4.75 21.30
C ASN A 24 7.52 -4.38 20.52
N LYS A 25 7.94 -5.26 19.59
CA LYS A 25 9.13 -5.05 18.75
C LYS A 25 8.82 -5.41 17.29
N PRO A 26 7.84 -4.73 16.64
CA PRO A 26 7.56 -4.97 15.24
C PRO A 26 8.71 -4.49 14.36
N TYR A 27 8.90 -5.16 13.24
CA TYR A 27 9.91 -4.76 12.27
C TYR A 27 9.42 -3.58 11.44
N PRO A 28 10.30 -2.61 11.11
CA PRO A 28 9.92 -1.54 10.19
C PRO A 28 9.65 -2.10 8.79
N PRO A 29 8.82 -1.41 7.98
CA PRO A 29 8.49 -1.87 6.62
C PRO A 29 9.62 -1.55 5.64
N LEU A 30 10.74 -2.26 5.75
CA LEU A 30 11.96 -1.95 5.01
C LEU A 30 11.77 -1.95 3.49
N GLY A 31 10.97 -2.90 2.97
CA GLY A 31 10.70 -2.96 1.53
C GLY A 31 10.03 -1.71 1.01
N LEU A 32 9.04 -1.20 1.74
CA LEU A 32 8.35 0.04 1.36
C LEU A 32 9.26 1.25 1.49
N LEU A 33 10.07 1.30 2.54
CA LEU A 33 11.01 2.40 2.74
C LEU A 33 12.05 2.43 1.62
N TYR A 34 12.51 1.27 1.18
CA TYR A 34 13.47 1.16 0.07
C TYR A 34 12.85 1.65 -1.24
N LEU A 35 11.62 1.24 -1.55
CA LEU A 35 10.91 1.70 -2.75
C LEU A 35 10.68 3.20 -2.72
N SER A 36 10.32 3.74 -1.55
CA SER A 36 10.14 5.17 -1.38
C SER A 36 11.40 5.96 -1.70
N ALA A 37 12.54 5.52 -1.15
CA ALA A 37 13.83 6.15 -1.40
C ALA A 37 14.23 6.05 -2.88
N TRP A 38 13.95 4.93 -3.52
CA TRP A 38 14.22 4.73 -4.94
C TRP A 38 13.46 5.73 -5.81
N LEU A 39 12.15 5.92 -5.54
CA LEU A 39 11.35 6.89 -6.29
C LEU A 39 11.84 8.32 -6.07
N GLU A 40 12.21 8.67 -4.84
CA GLU A 40 12.76 10.00 -4.54
C GLU A 40 14.04 10.27 -5.33
N GLN A 41 14.94 9.30 -5.40
CA GLN A 41 16.16 9.41 -6.17
C GLN A 41 15.92 9.63 -7.66
N ASN A 42 14.77 9.16 -8.15
CA ASN A 42 14.38 9.31 -9.55
C ASN A 42 13.43 10.50 -9.78
N GLY A 43 13.29 11.38 -8.79
CA GLY A 43 12.56 12.64 -8.94
C GLY A 43 11.05 12.56 -8.69
N TYR A 44 10.55 11.50 -8.06
CA TYR A 44 9.13 11.34 -7.79
C TYR A 44 8.84 11.46 -6.29
N ASP A 45 8.06 12.48 -5.94
CA ASP A 45 7.59 12.69 -4.57
C ASP A 45 6.67 11.55 -4.14
N ASN A 46 6.87 11.07 -2.94
CA ASN A 46 6.03 10.01 -2.36
C ASN A 46 6.06 10.08 -0.84
N GLU A 47 5.10 9.38 -0.22
CA GLU A 47 5.02 9.27 1.23
C GLU A 47 4.84 7.79 1.61
N VAL A 48 5.21 7.47 2.84
CA VAL A 48 4.99 6.14 3.42
C VAL A 48 4.06 6.29 4.62
N PHE A 49 2.94 5.57 4.61
CA PHE A 49 2.08 5.45 5.78
C PHE A 49 2.37 4.10 6.42
N ASP A 50 3.11 4.13 7.53
CA ASP A 50 3.41 2.92 8.30
C ASP A 50 2.24 2.61 9.23
N ALA A 51 1.47 1.57 8.89
CA ALA A 51 0.27 1.21 9.62
C ALA A 51 0.54 0.52 10.97
N THR A 52 1.77 0.15 11.26
CA THR A 52 2.12 -0.69 12.43
C THR A 52 1.50 -0.18 13.74
N PHE A 53 1.65 1.11 14.02
CA PHE A 53 1.14 1.72 15.25
C PHE A 53 -0.14 2.51 15.04
N SER A 54 -0.82 2.29 13.91
CA SER A 54 -2.03 2.98 13.55
C SER A 54 -3.24 2.03 13.58
N ASN A 55 -4.32 2.40 12.91
CA ASN A 55 -5.54 1.61 12.81
C ASN A 55 -6.19 1.82 11.44
N PRO A 56 -7.13 0.95 11.03
CA PRO A 56 -7.77 1.07 9.71
C PRO A 56 -8.46 2.42 9.49
N ARG A 57 -9.11 2.97 10.49
CA ARG A 57 -9.79 4.26 10.40
C ARG A 57 -8.84 5.41 10.09
N ALA A 58 -7.70 5.44 10.78
CA ALA A 58 -6.69 6.47 10.57
C ALA A 58 -6.08 6.37 9.18
N GLN A 59 -5.83 5.15 8.70
CA GLN A 59 -5.33 4.91 7.35
C GLN A 59 -6.33 5.41 6.30
N GLU A 60 -7.60 5.06 6.44
CA GLU A 60 -8.66 5.50 5.53
C GLU A 60 -8.78 7.03 5.52
N ALA A 61 -8.75 7.65 6.70
CA ALA A 61 -8.82 9.11 6.82
C ALA A 61 -7.63 9.81 6.14
N TYR A 62 -6.44 9.24 6.29
CA TYR A 62 -5.23 9.74 5.64
C TYR A 62 -5.37 9.70 4.11
N ILE A 63 -5.84 8.59 3.59
CA ILE A 63 -6.03 8.41 2.15
C ILE A 63 -7.06 9.41 1.60
N LEU A 64 -8.16 9.61 2.31
CA LEU A 64 -9.19 10.56 1.90
C LEU A 64 -8.67 12.01 1.94
N GLN A 65 -7.86 12.33 2.94
CA GLN A 65 -7.31 13.69 3.09
C GLN A 65 -6.34 14.03 1.95
N PHE A 66 -5.42 13.13 1.63
CA PHE A 66 -4.35 13.41 0.69
C PHE A 66 -4.63 12.95 -0.74
N GLN A 67 -5.62 12.11 -0.95
CA GLN A 67 -6.08 11.63 -2.25
C GLN A 67 -4.94 11.24 -3.20
N PRO A 68 -4.13 10.22 -2.83
CA PRO A 68 -2.99 9.83 -3.67
C PRO A 68 -3.44 9.40 -5.05
N LYS A 69 -2.62 9.70 -6.06
CA LYS A 69 -2.87 9.27 -7.43
C LYS A 69 -2.54 7.78 -7.61
N VAL A 70 -1.53 7.31 -6.86
CA VAL A 70 -1.10 5.91 -6.84
C VAL A 70 -1.00 5.47 -5.39
N ILE A 71 -1.60 4.33 -5.06
CA ILE A 71 -1.44 3.70 -3.76
C ILE A 71 -0.77 2.35 -3.97
N ALA A 72 0.42 2.17 -3.41
CA ALA A 72 1.16 0.92 -3.47
C ALA A 72 1.07 0.23 -2.12
N VAL A 73 0.50 -0.99 -2.09
CA VAL A 73 0.22 -1.72 -0.86
C VAL A 73 1.04 -3.02 -0.83
N TYR A 74 1.72 -3.25 0.28
CA TYR A 74 2.39 -4.52 0.52
C TYR A 74 1.39 -5.55 1.05
N ALA A 75 1.32 -6.72 0.41
CA ALA A 75 0.39 -7.78 0.75
C ALA A 75 1.14 -9.06 1.11
N ASN A 76 0.79 -9.63 2.26
CA ASN A 76 1.25 -10.95 2.65
C ASN A 76 0.07 -11.76 3.21
N LEU A 77 0.28 -13.04 3.50
CA LEU A 77 -0.78 -13.92 3.97
C LEU A 77 -1.41 -13.44 5.29
N ILE A 78 -0.58 -12.91 6.18
CA ILE A 78 -1.02 -12.51 7.53
C ILE A 78 -2.00 -11.35 7.47
N ASN A 79 -1.77 -10.37 6.58
CA ASN A 79 -2.60 -9.18 6.51
C ASN A 79 -3.54 -9.15 5.30
N LYS A 80 -3.73 -10.29 4.65
CA LYS A 80 -4.55 -10.41 3.44
C LYS A 80 -5.96 -9.84 3.59
N LEU A 81 -6.64 -10.15 4.68
CA LEU A 81 -8.01 -9.67 4.90
C LEU A 81 -8.05 -8.14 5.02
N ASN A 82 -7.06 -7.55 5.65
CA ASN A 82 -6.95 -6.12 5.77
C ASN A 82 -6.65 -5.45 4.42
N VAL A 83 -5.84 -6.10 3.58
CA VAL A 83 -5.60 -5.62 2.20
C VAL A 83 -6.91 -5.60 1.43
N ILE A 84 -7.69 -6.67 1.48
CA ILE A 84 -8.98 -6.76 0.80
C ILE A 84 -9.91 -5.63 1.28
N ARG A 85 -9.98 -5.41 2.59
CA ARG A 85 -10.81 -4.35 3.17
C ARG A 85 -10.38 -2.98 2.67
N LEU A 86 -9.07 -2.73 2.62
CA LEU A 86 -8.54 -1.46 2.14
C LEU A 86 -8.88 -1.22 0.67
N LEU A 87 -8.71 -2.22 -0.19
CA LEU A 87 -9.03 -2.10 -1.60
C LEU A 87 -10.53 -1.80 -1.80
N ARG A 88 -11.39 -2.50 -1.08
CA ARG A 88 -12.83 -2.26 -1.14
C ARG A 88 -13.18 -0.86 -0.69
N PHE A 89 -12.54 -0.38 0.36
CA PHE A 89 -12.73 0.99 0.83
C PHE A 89 -12.36 1.99 -0.27
N ILE A 90 -11.18 1.87 -0.85
CA ILE A 90 -10.71 2.79 -1.89
C ILE A 90 -11.69 2.80 -3.07
N ARG A 91 -12.13 1.63 -3.52
CA ARG A 91 -13.05 1.52 -4.66
C ARG A 91 -14.47 1.99 -4.37
N SER A 92 -14.83 2.11 -3.09
CA SER A 92 -16.13 2.68 -2.70
C SER A 92 -16.14 4.20 -2.67
N GLN A 93 -14.98 4.86 -2.79
CA GLN A 93 -14.86 6.32 -2.69
C GLN A 93 -14.77 6.95 -4.09
N ARG A 94 -15.77 7.77 -4.45
CA ARG A 94 -15.77 8.46 -5.75
C ARG A 94 -14.56 9.36 -5.97
N SER A 95 -14.10 10.01 -4.92
CA SER A 95 -12.92 10.89 -4.99
C SER A 95 -11.64 10.15 -5.36
N LEU A 96 -11.65 8.81 -5.28
CA LEU A 96 -10.50 7.95 -5.56
C LEU A 96 -10.73 7.07 -6.80
N ASP A 97 -11.72 7.37 -7.63
CA ASP A 97 -12.03 6.56 -8.82
C ASP A 97 -10.84 6.46 -9.78
N ASP A 98 -10.04 7.51 -9.86
CA ASP A 98 -8.86 7.55 -10.74
C ASP A 98 -7.57 7.11 -10.03
N CYS A 99 -7.65 6.67 -8.78
CA CYS A 99 -6.47 6.19 -8.05
C CYS A 99 -6.03 4.83 -8.59
N LEU A 100 -4.74 4.74 -8.94
CA LEU A 100 -4.14 3.49 -9.36
C LEU A 100 -3.71 2.70 -8.12
N ILE A 101 -4.21 1.48 -7.99
CA ILE A 101 -3.84 0.58 -6.89
C ILE A 101 -2.81 -0.43 -7.37
N VAL A 102 -1.64 -0.41 -6.75
CA VAL A 102 -0.54 -1.32 -7.01
C VAL A 102 -0.34 -2.22 -5.80
N LEU A 103 -0.28 -3.52 -6.01
CA LEU A 103 0.04 -4.48 -4.94
C LEU A 103 1.35 -5.18 -5.22
N GLY A 104 2.13 -5.37 -4.17
CA GLY A 104 3.35 -6.16 -4.18
C GLY A 104 3.42 -7.01 -2.93
N GLY A 105 4.42 -7.89 -2.86
CA GLY A 105 4.63 -8.76 -1.71
C GLY A 105 4.38 -10.23 -2.03
N PRO A 106 4.71 -11.14 -1.08
CA PRO A 106 4.69 -12.58 -1.36
C PRO A 106 3.33 -13.16 -1.75
N ASP A 107 2.24 -12.64 -1.17
CA ASP A 107 0.91 -13.20 -1.39
C ASP A 107 0.38 -12.90 -2.79
N VAL A 108 0.89 -11.87 -3.44
CA VAL A 108 0.44 -11.46 -4.78
C VAL A 108 0.70 -12.54 -5.81
N THR A 109 1.84 -13.22 -5.72
CA THR A 109 2.24 -14.27 -6.68
C THR A 109 1.20 -15.40 -6.77
N TYR A 110 0.56 -15.72 -5.65
CA TYR A 110 -0.36 -16.87 -5.57
C TYR A 110 -1.83 -16.49 -5.70
N ASN A 111 -2.16 -15.20 -5.76
CA ASN A 111 -3.55 -14.72 -5.72
C ASN A 111 -3.84 -13.61 -6.73
N VAL A 112 -3.17 -13.66 -7.89
CA VAL A 112 -3.26 -12.60 -8.92
C VAL A 112 -4.71 -12.27 -9.30
N GLU A 113 -5.47 -13.29 -9.69
CA GLU A 113 -6.85 -13.08 -10.17
C GLU A 113 -7.76 -12.52 -9.09
N ASN A 114 -7.59 -12.99 -7.85
CA ASN A 114 -8.40 -12.53 -6.73
C ASN A 114 -8.18 -11.04 -6.43
N TYR A 115 -6.93 -10.60 -6.45
CA TYR A 115 -6.62 -9.20 -6.18
C TYR A 115 -7.08 -8.27 -7.31
N LEU A 116 -6.94 -8.70 -8.56
CA LEU A 116 -7.46 -7.94 -9.70
C LEU A 116 -8.98 -7.81 -9.63
N ALA A 117 -9.68 -8.89 -9.26
CA ALA A 117 -11.13 -8.88 -9.14
C ALA A 117 -11.63 -7.93 -8.04
N ILE A 118 -10.83 -7.70 -6.99
CA ILE A 118 -11.21 -6.82 -5.87
C ILE A 118 -10.96 -5.35 -6.19
N GLY A 119 -10.11 -5.06 -7.16
CA GLY A 119 -9.87 -3.68 -7.57
C GLY A 119 -8.42 -3.26 -7.70
N ALA A 120 -7.47 -4.17 -7.57
CA ALA A 120 -6.07 -3.86 -7.87
C ALA A 120 -5.92 -3.64 -9.37
N ASP A 121 -5.14 -2.65 -9.75
CA ASP A 121 -4.87 -2.32 -11.15
C ASP A 121 -3.58 -2.97 -11.64
N VAL A 122 -2.55 -3.01 -10.80
CA VAL A 122 -1.23 -3.52 -11.14
C VAL A 122 -0.72 -4.40 -10.01
N LEU A 123 -0.17 -5.55 -10.37
CA LEU A 123 0.47 -6.46 -9.42
C LEU A 123 1.95 -6.57 -9.79
N ILE A 124 2.82 -6.34 -8.81
CA ILE A 124 4.26 -6.44 -9.00
C ILE A 124 4.74 -7.73 -8.35
N ILE A 125 5.30 -8.62 -9.16
CA ILE A 125 5.81 -9.91 -8.72
C ILE A 125 7.33 -9.84 -8.69
N GLY A 126 7.93 -10.21 -7.55
CA GLY A 126 9.38 -10.17 -7.38
C GLY A 126 9.87 -8.79 -6.96
N GLU A 127 11.06 -8.41 -7.43
CA GLU A 127 11.67 -7.13 -7.08
C GLU A 127 10.90 -5.97 -7.69
N GLY A 128 10.63 -4.94 -6.89
CA GLY A 128 9.66 -3.91 -7.24
C GLY A 128 10.23 -2.57 -7.70
N GLU A 129 11.53 -2.33 -7.57
CA GLU A 129 12.10 -0.99 -7.75
C GLU A 129 11.86 -0.45 -9.16
N GLN A 130 12.33 -1.19 -10.17
CA GLN A 130 12.19 -0.75 -11.56
C GLN A 130 10.74 -0.81 -12.02
N SER A 131 10.02 -1.85 -11.63
CA SER A 131 8.59 -1.98 -11.98
C SER A 131 7.77 -0.84 -11.40
N MET A 132 8.02 -0.47 -10.14
CA MET A 132 7.31 0.63 -9.50
C MET A 132 7.60 1.96 -10.19
N LEU A 133 8.86 2.20 -10.55
CA LEU A 133 9.25 3.41 -11.27
C LEU A 133 8.53 3.50 -12.62
N GLU A 134 8.48 2.41 -13.37
CA GLU A 134 7.80 2.37 -14.66
C GLU A 134 6.30 2.64 -14.53
N VAL A 135 5.65 2.08 -13.49
CA VAL A 135 4.23 2.32 -13.23
C VAL A 135 3.98 3.81 -12.97
N VAL A 136 4.80 4.43 -12.13
CA VAL A 136 4.66 5.85 -11.79
C VAL A 136 4.90 6.73 -13.02
N GLN A 137 5.89 6.40 -13.84
CA GLN A 137 6.19 7.14 -15.07
C GLN A 137 5.05 7.06 -16.09
N ALA A 138 4.34 5.92 -16.15
CA ALA A 138 3.25 5.70 -17.10
C ALA A 138 1.93 6.34 -16.65
N HIS A 139 1.78 6.62 -15.39
CA HIS A 139 0.55 7.17 -14.81
C HIS A 139 0.69 8.68 -14.61
#